data_92865347e1e1901042938bc228423eac
#
_entry.id   92865347e1e1901042938bc228423eac
#
_cell.length_a   1.000
_cell.length_b   1.000
_cell.length_c   1.000
_cell.angle_alpha   90.00
_cell.angle_beta   90.00
_cell.angle_gamma   90.00
#
_symmetry.space_group_name_H-M   'P 1'
#
loop_
_entity.id
_entity.type
_entity.pdbx_description
1 polymer ?
#
loop_
_entity_poly.entity_id
_entity_poly.type
_entity_poly.pdbx_seq_one_letter_code
_entity_poly.pdbx_strand_id
1 'polypeptide(L)'
;MPDFARRWDVLVAGGGNAALSAAISAARAGASVIVAEHAPVPMRGGNSRHTRNLRALHHRPTEVLTDSYLEDEYFDDLIKVTAGRTDEALARMTIRASQTAPEFLKSCGVRFQPSLSGTLSLARTNAFFLGGGKALLNALYREAERLGIAVLYDTEVQHLAIEDGEVGEAIVAHRGFPERIRARTVIAAAGGFQANRGWLGEYWGEAADRFQIRGTPYAQGGVLKDLLAQGAQQVGDPTQFHAVANDARAPMVDGGLAMRLDCVPFSIVVNRDAKRFHDEGEDLWPKRYAIWGRLVAQQPESRAFAITDSQAIQDFLPSVFPPIKAETIGALAVQLGLDPALLEATVGAYNRAVRPGRFRPTELDDCRTEGLSPPKSHWARRIERKPFVAYPLRPGITFTFLGLRVDDHARVLMTNGRASANLFAAGEIMAGNILGQGYLAGFGMTIGTVFGRIAGEEAARLART
;
A
#
# COMPACT_ATOMS: atom_id res chain seq x y z
N MET A 1 20.27 -28.63 -1.74
CA MET A 1 18.80 -28.68 -1.84
C MET A 1 18.23 -28.37 -0.47
N PRO A 2 17.08 -27.69 -0.36
CA PRO A 2 16.45 -27.50 0.93
C PRO A 2 16.11 -28.86 1.56
N ASP A 3 16.32 -28.96 2.86
CA ASP A 3 15.97 -30.19 3.62
C ASP A 3 14.50 -30.13 4.05
N PHE A 4 13.62 -30.68 3.22
CA PHE A 4 12.17 -30.77 3.50
C PHE A 4 11.85 -31.82 4.61
N ALA A 5 12.79 -32.71 4.93
CA ALA A 5 12.61 -33.69 6.01
C ALA A 5 12.81 -33.07 7.40
N ARG A 6 13.54 -31.96 7.47
CA ARG A 6 13.81 -31.23 8.71
C ARG A 6 12.53 -30.60 9.28
N ARG A 7 12.34 -30.71 10.60
CA ARG A 7 11.36 -29.89 11.31
C ARG A 7 12.01 -28.56 11.72
N TRP A 8 11.37 -27.46 11.34
CA TRP A 8 11.81 -26.10 11.65
C TRP A 8 11.11 -25.57 12.91
N ASP A 9 11.69 -24.60 13.58
CA ASP A 9 11.00 -23.90 14.66
C ASP A 9 9.93 -22.96 14.08
N VAL A 10 10.26 -22.21 13.02
CA VAL A 10 9.38 -21.23 12.41
C VAL A 10 9.35 -21.38 10.89
N LEU A 11 8.15 -21.52 10.32
CA LEU A 11 7.88 -21.31 8.90
C LEU A 11 7.30 -19.90 8.69
N VAL A 12 7.85 -19.15 7.75
CA VAL A 12 7.29 -17.88 7.30
C VAL A 12 6.79 -18.00 5.87
N ALA A 13 5.48 -17.82 5.67
CA ALA A 13 4.84 -17.82 4.35
C ALA A 13 4.88 -16.42 3.74
N GLY A 14 5.72 -16.22 2.72
CA GLY A 14 5.96 -14.94 2.04
C GLY A 14 7.38 -14.41 2.26
N GLY A 15 7.82 -13.46 1.42
CA GLY A 15 9.17 -12.88 1.46
C GLY A 15 9.20 -11.35 1.41
N GLY A 16 8.09 -10.68 1.74
CA GLY A 16 8.00 -9.23 1.84
C GLY A 16 8.62 -8.66 3.12
N ASN A 17 8.46 -7.35 3.34
CA ASN A 17 8.98 -6.67 4.53
C ASN A 17 8.51 -7.32 5.85
N ALA A 18 7.21 -7.65 5.96
CA ALA A 18 6.66 -8.27 7.17
C ALA A 18 7.29 -9.66 7.41
N ALA A 19 7.36 -10.48 6.35
CA ALA A 19 7.96 -11.80 6.40
C ALA A 19 9.43 -11.79 6.82
N LEU A 20 10.22 -10.91 6.20
CA LEU A 20 11.65 -10.80 6.52
C LEU A 20 11.88 -10.20 7.92
N SER A 21 11.06 -9.22 8.34
CA SER A 21 11.09 -8.71 9.72
C SER A 21 10.79 -9.81 10.73
N ALA A 22 9.80 -10.68 10.44
CA ALA A 22 9.46 -11.82 11.28
C ALA A 22 10.59 -12.87 11.31
N ALA A 23 11.09 -13.26 10.15
CA ALA A 23 12.15 -14.24 10.02
C ALA A 23 13.43 -13.81 10.75
N ILE A 24 13.84 -12.54 10.58
CA ILE A 24 15.02 -11.96 11.24
C ILE A 24 14.82 -11.90 12.74
N SER A 25 13.65 -11.47 13.23
CA SER A 25 13.35 -11.41 14.67
C SER A 25 13.35 -12.80 15.30
N ALA A 26 12.75 -13.78 14.64
CA ALA A 26 12.75 -15.17 15.12
C ALA A 26 14.16 -15.77 15.16
N ALA A 27 14.96 -15.57 14.10
CA ALA A 27 16.34 -16.06 14.07
C ALA A 27 17.24 -15.38 15.10
N ARG A 28 17.10 -14.07 15.32
CA ARG A 28 17.80 -13.35 16.40
C ARG A 28 17.42 -13.84 17.79
N ALA A 29 16.19 -14.35 17.95
CA ALA A 29 15.75 -15.02 19.16
C ALA A 29 16.19 -16.49 19.25
N GLY A 30 17.00 -17.00 18.32
CA GLY A 30 17.61 -18.32 18.32
C GLY A 30 16.80 -19.45 17.68
N ALA A 31 15.67 -19.13 17.00
CA ALA A 31 14.88 -20.12 16.27
C ALA A 31 15.50 -20.49 14.92
N SER A 32 15.33 -21.75 14.51
CA SER A 32 15.58 -22.17 13.13
C SER A 32 14.41 -21.75 12.24
N VAL A 33 14.72 -20.99 11.17
CA VAL A 33 13.70 -20.34 10.34
C VAL A 33 13.80 -20.76 8.89
N ILE A 34 12.63 -21.06 8.28
CA ILE A 34 12.48 -21.25 6.84
C ILE A 34 11.46 -20.27 6.30
N VAL A 35 11.78 -19.64 5.17
CA VAL A 35 10.92 -18.69 4.45
C VAL A 35 10.51 -19.31 3.12
N ALA A 36 9.21 -19.37 2.84
CA ALA A 36 8.65 -19.78 1.54
C ALA A 36 8.23 -18.54 0.75
N GLU A 37 9.01 -18.15 -0.25
CA GLU A 37 8.74 -17.03 -1.16
C GLU A 37 8.27 -17.56 -2.51
N HIS A 38 7.04 -17.18 -2.89
CA HIS A 38 6.44 -17.61 -4.15
C HIS A 38 7.21 -17.11 -5.38
N ALA A 39 7.72 -15.89 -5.32
CA ALA A 39 8.41 -15.28 -6.44
C ALA A 39 9.83 -15.83 -6.64
N PRO A 40 10.35 -15.87 -7.88
CA PRO A 40 11.74 -16.10 -8.15
C PRO A 40 12.62 -14.93 -7.65
N VAL A 41 13.90 -15.17 -7.47
CA VAL A 41 14.87 -14.20 -6.93
C VAL A 41 14.73 -12.78 -7.54
N PRO A 42 14.61 -12.59 -8.87
CA PRO A 42 14.49 -11.25 -9.46
C PRO A 42 13.20 -10.50 -9.09
N MET A 43 12.14 -11.24 -8.71
CA MET A 43 10.81 -10.70 -8.41
C MET A 43 10.46 -10.76 -6.93
N ARG A 44 11.34 -11.29 -6.07
CA ARG A 44 11.13 -11.51 -4.64
C ARG A 44 10.72 -10.25 -3.88
N GLY A 45 10.02 -10.44 -2.76
CA GLY A 45 9.74 -9.38 -1.79
C GLY A 45 8.37 -8.74 -1.87
N GLY A 46 7.45 -9.33 -2.65
CA GLY A 46 6.07 -8.86 -2.72
C GLY A 46 5.95 -7.38 -3.09
N ASN A 47 4.90 -6.72 -2.63
CA ASN A 47 4.68 -5.28 -2.88
C ASN A 47 5.64 -4.36 -2.12
N SER A 48 6.38 -4.86 -1.13
CA SER A 48 7.41 -4.08 -0.43
C SER A 48 8.51 -3.57 -1.38
N ARG A 49 8.74 -4.23 -2.53
CA ARG A 49 9.67 -3.74 -3.58
C ARG A 49 9.24 -2.41 -4.22
N HIS A 50 7.96 -2.06 -4.13
CA HIS A 50 7.37 -0.83 -4.68
C HIS A 50 7.20 0.28 -3.64
N THR A 51 7.68 0.09 -2.41
CA THR A 51 7.65 1.11 -1.35
C THR A 51 8.81 2.09 -1.47
N ARG A 52 8.67 3.25 -0.83
CA ARG A 52 9.74 4.25 -0.73
C ARG A 52 10.01 4.74 0.69
N ASN A 53 9.09 4.52 1.63
CA ASN A 53 9.20 5.04 2.99
C ASN A 53 8.39 4.20 3.97
N LEU A 54 8.66 4.39 5.26
CA LEU A 54 7.78 4.00 6.35
C LEU A 54 7.42 5.25 7.20
N ARG A 55 6.28 5.21 7.87
CA ARG A 55 5.82 6.24 8.81
C ARG A 55 6.22 5.84 10.22
N ALA A 56 6.77 6.78 11.00
CA ALA A 56 7.25 6.48 12.35
C ALA A 56 6.95 7.60 13.36
N LEU A 57 6.51 7.20 14.54
CA LEU A 57 6.41 8.07 15.72
C LEU A 57 7.81 8.51 16.15
N HIS A 58 7.98 9.77 16.53
CA HIS A 58 9.22 10.30 17.12
C HIS A 58 8.95 11.60 17.89
N HIS A 59 9.69 11.80 18.96
CA HIS A 59 9.47 12.92 19.89
C HIS A 59 10.34 14.15 19.58
N ARG A 60 11.33 14.02 18.70
CA ARG A 60 12.30 15.06 18.31
C ARG A 60 12.86 14.78 16.92
N PRO A 61 13.45 15.77 16.26
CA PRO A 61 14.13 15.55 14.99
C PRO A 61 15.17 14.43 15.08
N THR A 62 15.30 13.67 13.98
CA THR A 62 16.31 12.63 13.78
C THR A 62 17.13 12.96 12.52
N GLU A 63 18.08 12.11 12.14
CA GLU A 63 18.82 12.26 10.88
C GLU A 63 17.91 12.29 9.64
N VAL A 64 16.74 11.63 9.72
CA VAL A 64 15.87 11.35 8.56
C VAL A 64 14.46 11.89 8.70
N LEU A 65 14.10 12.39 9.88
CA LEU A 65 12.79 12.97 10.19
C LEU A 65 12.96 14.34 10.81
N THR A 66 12.20 15.31 10.34
CA THR A 66 12.18 16.68 10.89
C THR A 66 11.15 16.79 12.01
N ASP A 67 11.36 17.73 12.95
CA ASP A 67 10.42 18.06 14.05
C ASP A 67 10.03 16.83 14.90
N SER A 68 8.80 16.80 15.42
CA SER A 68 8.21 15.68 16.16
C SER A 68 6.93 15.18 15.46
N TYR A 69 6.56 13.93 15.72
CA TYR A 69 5.29 13.36 15.28
C TYR A 69 4.79 12.42 16.38
N LEU A 70 3.90 12.93 17.23
CA LEU A 70 3.48 12.28 18.46
C LEU A 70 2.34 11.29 18.24
N GLU A 71 2.07 10.43 19.23
CA GLU A 71 1.06 9.37 19.15
C GLU A 71 -0.32 9.89 18.80
N ASP A 72 -0.80 10.92 19.50
CA ASP A 72 -2.16 11.43 19.30
C ASP A 72 -2.32 12.05 17.91
N GLU A 73 -1.36 12.85 17.44
CA GLU A 73 -1.40 13.40 16.09
C GLU A 73 -1.37 12.28 15.03
N TYR A 74 -0.55 11.24 15.25
CA TYR A 74 -0.48 10.11 14.34
C TYR A 74 -1.81 9.34 14.31
N PHE A 75 -2.42 9.14 15.48
CA PHE A 75 -3.71 8.48 15.59
C PHE A 75 -4.84 9.30 14.97
N ASP A 76 -4.85 10.62 15.16
CA ASP A 76 -5.82 11.53 14.53
C ASP A 76 -5.71 11.50 13.01
N ASP A 77 -4.49 11.49 12.46
CA ASP A 77 -4.25 11.30 11.03
C ASP A 77 -4.81 9.95 10.53
N LEU A 78 -4.67 8.88 11.33
CA LEU A 78 -5.22 7.57 11.00
C LEU A 78 -6.75 7.57 11.03
N ILE A 79 -7.35 8.09 12.10
CA ILE A 79 -8.82 8.20 12.23
C ILE A 79 -9.42 8.98 11.06
N LYS A 80 -8.77 10.08 10.67
CA LYS A 80 -9.23 10.90 9.55
C LYS A 80 -9.27 10.13 8.23
N VAL A 81 -8.22 9.34 7.90
CA VAL A 81 -8.18 8.59 6.63
C VAL A 81 -9.03 7.33 6.67
N THR A 82 -9.20 6.70 7.83
CA THR A 82 -10.02 5.49 8.01
C THR A 82 -11.48 5.81 8.29
N ALA A 83 -11.84 7.09 8.51
CA ALA A 83 -13.15 7.53 9.00
C ALA A 83 -13.59 6.76 10.25
N GLY A 84 -12.64 6.52 11.17
CA GLY A 84 -12.86 5.78 12.42
C GLY A 84 -12.93 4.26 12.28
N ARG A 85 -12.76 3.70 11.08
CA ARG A 85 -12.75 2.24 10.85
C ARG A 85 -11.38 1.66 11.16
N THR A 86 -11.08 1.49 12.43
CA THR A 86 -9.80 0.93 12.92
C THR A 86 -10.03 0.29 14.29
N ASP A 87 -9.26 -0.73 14.60
CA ASP A 87 -9.09 -1.22 15.97
C ASP A 87 -8.14 -0.26 16.69
N GLU A 88 -8.66 0.55 17.61
CA GLU A 88 -7.88 1.58 18.30
C GLU A 88 -6.72 0.99 19.11
N ALA A 89 -6.93 -0.13 19.78
CA ALA A 89 -5.90 -0.75 20.61
C ALA A 89 -4.70 -1.20 19.77
N LEU A 90 -4.96 -1.93 18.68
CA LEU A 90 -3.93 -2.38 17.74
C LEU A 90 -3.29 -1.22 17.00
N ALA A 91 -4.07 -0.20 16.63
CA ALA A 91 -3.57 0.99 15.96
C ALA A 91 -2.58 1.77 16.84
N ARG A 92 -2.97 2.08 18.09
CA ARG A 92 -2.10 2.79 19.04
C ARG A 92 -0.86 1.96 19.40
N MET A 93 -1.00 0.64 19.60
CA MET A 93 0.14 -0.27 19.78
C MET A 93 1.11 -0.17 18.61
N THR A 94 0.60 -0.25 17.37
CA THR A 94 1.41 -0.15 16.15
C THR A 94 2.12 1.21 16.06
N ILE A 95 1.42 2.29 16.37
CA ILE A 95 1.98 3.65 16.37
C ILE A 95 3.12 3.75 17.38
N ARG A 96 2.93 3.32 18.62
CA ARG A 96 3.98 3.33 19.66
C ARG A 96 5.18 2.47 19.24
N ALA A 97 4.95 1.26 18.77
CA ALA A 97 6.02 0.35 18.33
C ALA A 97 6.76 0.85 17.07
N SER A 98 6.15 1.74 16.28
CA SER A 98 6.78 2.32 15.10
C SER A 98 8.01 3.19 15.42
N GLN A 99 8.12 3.69 16.65
CA GLN A 99 9.25 4.50 17.08
C GLN A 99 10.59 3.79 16.89
N THR A 100 10.64 2.48 17.10
CA THR A 100 11.86 1.68 16.97
C THR A 100 12.02 1.00 15.61
N ALA A 101 11.05 1.15 14.70
CA ALA A 101 11.10 0.50 13.40
C ALA A 101 12.26 0.99 12.50
N PRO A 102 12.61 2.30 12.44
CA PRO A 102 13.77 2.75 11.67
C PRO A 102 15.08 2.14 12.16
N GLU A 103 15.30 2.06 13.48
CA GLU A 103 16.50 1.50 14.10
C GLU A 103 16.61 0.00 13.83
N PHE A 104 15.50 -0.74 13.94
CA PHE A 104 15.46 -2.15 13.56
C PHE A 104 15.88 -2.35 12.10
N LEU A 105 15.33 -1.58 11.18
CA LEU A 105 15.69 -1.68 9.76
C LEU A 105 17.15 -1.27 9.51
N LYS A 106 17.67 -0.23 10.17
CA LYS A 106 19.09 0.14 10.13
C LYS A 106 19.98 -1.01 10.61
N SER A 107 19.59 -1.69 11.69
CA SER A 107 20.34 -2.85 12.21
C SER A 107 20.37 -4.04 11.26
N CYS A 108 19.46 -4.09 10.28
CA CYS A 108 19.42 -5.05 9.17
C CYS A 108 20.16 -4.54 7.93
N GLY A 109 20.88 -3.41 8.02
CA GLY A 109 21.64 -2.83 6.91
C GLY A 109 20.80 -1.98 5.94
N VAL A 110 19.55 -1.64 6.29
CA VAL A 110 18.75 -0.72 5.51
C VAL A 110 19.28 0.71 5.68
N ARG A 111 19.41 1.42 4.57
CA ARG A 111 19.87 2.81 4.56
C ARG A 111 18.70 3.74 4.29
N PHE A 112 18.66 4.82 5.05
CA PHE A 112 17.71 5.91 4.84
C PHE A 112 18.40 7.10 4.16
N GLN A 113 17.64 7.86 3.41
CA GLN A 113 18.11 9.11 2.85
C GLN A 113 17.76 10.27 3.78
N PRO A 114 18.48 11.39 3.72
CA PRO A 114 18.10 12.60 4.43
C PRO A 114 16.66 13.01 4.12
N SER A 115 16.03 13.74 5.04
CA SER A 115 14.66 14.20 4.86
C SER A 115 14.47 14.97 3.56
N LEU A 116 13.40 14.63 2.81
CA LEU A 116 13.05 15.31 1.58
C LEU A 116 12.17 16.52 1.88
N SER A 117 12.55 17.68 1.34
CA SER A 117 11.69 18.87 1.26
C SER A 117 10.87 18.85 -0.05
N GLY A 118 9.79 19.62 -0.09
CA GLY A 118 8.97 19.84 -1.30
C GLY A 118 7.51 19.46 -1.14
N THR A 119 6.80 19.36 -2.25
CA THR A 119 5.33 19.27 -2.37
C THR A 119 4.70 18.12 -1.60
N LEU A 120 5.42 17.06 -1.35
CA LEU A 120 4.89 15.91 -0.61
C LEU A 120 4.85 16.11 0.90
N SER A 121 5.59 17.08 1.45
CA SER A 121 5.62 17.43 2.90
C SER A 121 5.64 16.23 3.85
N LEU A 122 6.38 15.18 3.51
CA LEU A 122 6.44 13.93 4.25
C LEU A 122 7.66 13.82 5.18
N ALA A 123 8.57 14.80 5.13
CA ALA A 123 9.83 14.75 5.88
C ALA A 123 9.64 14.63 7.41
N ARG A 124 8.51 15.14 7.93
CA ARG A 124 8.18 15.09 9.34
C ARG A 124 7.62 13.75 9.79
N THR A 125 6.93 13.04 8.91
CA THR A 125 6.17 11.83 9.31
C THR A 125 6.76 10.53 8.76
N ASN A 126 7.58 10.61 7.69
CA ASN A 126 8.03 9.44 6.94
C ASN A 126 9.54 9.43 6.72
N ALA A 127 10.18 8.34 7.11
CA ALA A 127 11.57 8.04 6.79
C ALA A 127 11.67 7.35 5.42
N PHE A 128 12.47 7.90 4.51
CA PHE A 128 12.60 7.43 3.15
C PHE A 128 13.79 6.47 2.99
N PHE A 129 13.55 5.34 2.33
CA PHE A 129 14.61 4.36 2.05
C PHE A 129 15.52 4.85 0.92
N LEU A 130 16.82 4.86 1.15
CA LEU A 130 17.79 5.14 0.10
C LEU A 130 17.80 3.97 -0.91
N GLY A 131 17.40 4.27 -2.16
CA GLY A 131 17.21 3.28 -3.22
C GLY A 131 15.86 2.55 -3.18
N GLY A 132 14.93 3.02 -2.32
CA GLY A 132 13.55 2.52 -2.27
C GLY A 132 13.40 1.08 -1.78
N GLY A 133 12.25 0.47 -2.11
CA GLY A 133 11.89 -0.86 -1.62
C GLY A 133 12.80 -1.99 -2.09
N LYS A 134 13.37 -1.90 -3.29
CA LYS A 134 14.33 -2.91 -3.76
C LYS A 134 15.61 -2.90 -2.93
N ALA A 135 16.11 -1.73 -2.57
CA ALA A 135 17.29 -1.61 -1.71
C ALA A 135 17.00 -2.08 -0.28
N LEU A 136 15.85 -1.72 0.27
CA LEU A 136 15.34 -2.25 1.55
C LEU A 136 15.35 -3.78 1.55
N LEU A 137 14.66 -4.40 0.60
CA LEU A 137 14.55 -5.86 0.53
C LEU A 137 15.91 -6.54 0.36
N ASN A 138 16.78 -6.01 -0.49
CA ASN A 138 18.11 -6.55 -0.65
C ASN A 138 18.94 -6.50 0.65
N ALA A 139 18.74 -5.48 1.49
CA ALA A 139 19.38 -5.43 2.81
C ALA A 139 18.81 -6.51 3.73
N LEU A 140 17.47 -6.64 3.80
CA LEU A 140 16.80 -7.64 4.63
C LEU A 140 17.16 -9.08 4.21
N TYR A 141 17.20 -9.36 2.90
CA TYR A 141 17.61 -10.69 2.42
C TYR A 141 19.09 -11.01 2.74
N ARG A 142 20.00 -10.03 2.66
CA ARG A 142 21.39 -10.22 3.10
C ARG A 142 21.50 -10.50 4.59
N GLU A 143 20.71 -9.80 5.40
CA GLU A 143 20.66 -10.07 6.85
C GLU A 143 20.07 -11.45 7.14
N ALA A 144 19.03 -11.88 6.40
CA ALA A 144 18.49 -13.22 6.51
C ALA A 144 19.54 -14.29 6.18
N GLU A 145 20.30 -14.10 5.11
CA GLU A 145 21.42 -14.97 4.74
C GLU A 145 22.51 -15.01 5.83
N ARG A 146 22.90 -13.85 6.36
CA ARG A 146 23.87 -13.74 7.45
C ARG A 146 23.45 -14.48 8.72
N LEU A 147 22.14 -14.52 9.00
CA LEU A 147 21.55 -15.23 10.14
C LEU A 147 21.30 -16.73 9.87
N GLY A 148 21.64 -17.23 8.69
CA GLY A 148 21.41 -18.62 8.32
C GLY A 148 19.95 -19.00 8.10
N ILE A 149 19.08 -18.04 7.82
CA ILE A 149 17.67 -18.28 7.49
C ILE A 149 17.58 -18.97 6.13
N ALA A 150 16.89 -20.12 6.06
CA ALA A 150 16.66 -20.81 4.80
C ALA A 150 15.56 -20.11 4.01
N VAL A 151 15.89 -19.59 2.82
CA VAL A 151 14.90 -18.95 1.93
C VAL A 151 14.67 -19.80 0.69
N LEU A 152 13.44 -20.28 0.52
CA LEU A 152 13.01 -21.03 -0.65
C LEU A 152 12.28 -20.08 -1.61
N TYR A 153 12.90 -19.83 -2.76
CA TYR A 153 12.27 -19.10 -3.86
C TYR A 153 11.50 -20.06 -4.77
N ASP A 154 10.63 -19.52 -5.63
CA ASP A 154 9.73 -20.32 -6.47
C ASP A 154 8.94 -21.34 -5.65
N THR A 155 8.49 -20.91 -4.44
CA THR A 155 7.85 -21.78 -3.45
C THR A 155 6.53 -21.17 -2.99
N GLU A 156 5.45 -21.66 -3.58
CA GLU A 156 4.10 -21.26 -3.22
C GLU A 156 3.58 -22.10 -2.05
N VAL A 157 3.13 -21.44 -0.98
CA VAL A 157 2.38 -22.10 0.10
C VAL A 157 0.95 -22.28 -0.39
N GLN A 158 0.54 -23.53 -0.60
CA GLN A 158 -0.76 -23.90 -1.13
C GLN A 158 -1.78 -24.20 -0.05
N HIS A 159 -1.32 -24.81 1.06
CA HIS A 159 -2.20 -25.19 2.15
C HIS A 159 -1.45 -25.20 3.49
N LEU A 160 -2.09 -24.65 4.51
CA LEU A 160 -1.64 -24.70 5.91
C LEU A 160 -2.67 -25.51 6.69
N ALA A 161 -2.44 -26.81 6.88
CA ALA A 161 -3.41 -27.71 7.50
C ALA A 161 -3.65 -27.34 8.97
N ILE A 162 -4.85 -26.84 9.28
CA ILE A 162 -5.27 -26.46 10.65
C ILE A 162 -6.09 -27.59 11.25
N GLU A 163 -5.61 -28.14 12.34
CA GLU A 163 -6.33 -29.11 13.16
C GLU A 163 -6.39 -28.59 14.60
N ASP A 164 -7.57 -28.55 15.20
CA ASP A 164 -7.80 -28.04 16.56
C ASP A 164 -7.21 -26.65 16.86
N GLY A 165 -7.12 -25.80 15.82
CA GLY A 165 -6.57 -24.43 15.93
C GLY A 165 -5.05 -24.35 15.84
N GLU A 166 -4.37 -25.44 15.50
CA GLU A 166 -2.92 -25.51 15.26
C GLU A 166 -2.61 -25.87 13.81
N VAL A 167 -1.54 -25.30 13.27
CA VAL A 167 -1.00 -25.69 11.97
C VAL A 167 -0.01 -26.82 12.19
N GLY A 168 -0.31 -28.03 11.64
CA GLY A 168 0.55 -29.21 11.74
C GLY A 168 1.66 -29.23 10.69
N GLU A 169 1.31 -28.98 9.44
CA GLU A 169 2.25 -28.94 8.31
C GLU A 169 1.77 -27.95 7.22
N ALA A 170 2.70 -27.53 6.39
CA ALA A 170 2.44 -26.74 5.20
C ALA A 170 2.68 -27.56 3.93
N ILE A 171 1.72 -27.57 3.02
CA ILE A 171 1.89 -28.09 1.67
C ILE A 171 2.32 -26.93 0.77
N VAL A 172 3.44 -27.12 0.08
CA VAL A 172 4.00 -26.09 -0.80
C VAL A 172 4.24 -26.66 -2.20
N ALA A 173 4.19 -25.80 -3.22
CA ALA A 173 4.71 -26.12 -4.54
C ALA A 173 6.11 -25.48 -4.67
N HIS A 174 7.16 -26.26 -4.56
CA HIS A 174 8.53 -25.80 -4.78
C HIS A 174 8.94 -26.08 -6.23
N ARG A 175 9.13 -25.00 -6.99
CA ARG A 175 9.43 -25.06 -8.43
C ARG A 175 8.45 -25.95 -9.21
N GLY A 176 7.16 -25.90 -8.80
CA GLY A 176 6.07 -26.68 -9.39
C GLY A 176 5.91 -28.10 -8.88
N PHE A 177 6.77 -28.57 -7.97
CA PHE A 177 6.65 -29.89 -7.35
C PHE A 177 6.06 -29.81 -5.94
N PRO A 178 5.13 -30.70 -5.57
CA PRO A 178 4.53 -30.71 -4.25
C PRO A 178 5.55 -31.19 -3.20
N GLU A 179 5.69 -30.42 -2.14
CA GLU A 179 6.58 -30.69 -1.01
C GLU A 179 5.85 -30.37 0.30
N ARG A 180 6.38 -30.84 1.42
CA ARG A 180 5.85 -30.60 2.75
C ARG A 180 6.89 -29.96 3.65
N ILE A 181 6.48 -28.92 4.37
CA ILE A 181 7.32 -28.27 5.38
C ILE A 181 6.67 -28.46 6.74
N ARG A 182 7.43 -29.00 7.69
CA ARG A 182 6.99 -29.12 9.08
C ARG A 182 7.65 -28.03 9.92
N ALA A 183 6.84 -27.30 10.67
CA ALA A 183 7.33 -26.28 11.61
C ALA A 183 6.55 -26.38 12.93
N ARG A 184 7.14 -25.85 14.01
CA ARG A 184 6.46 -25.73 15.31
C ARG A 184 5.47 -24.58 15.30
N THR A 185 5.82 -23.49 14.60
CA THR A 185 5.01 -22.29 14.46
C THR A 185 5.02 -21.81 13.01
N VAL A 186 3.95 -21.12 12.61
CA VAL A 186 3.79 -20.59 11.26
C VAL A 186 3.43 -19.11 11.32
N ILE A 187 4.07 -18.32 10.47
CA ILE A 187 3.78 -16.89 10.30
C ILE A 187 3.25 -16.67 8.88
N ALA A 188 1.97 -16.34 8.75
CA ALA A 188 1.35 -15.92 7.49
C ALA A 188 1.70 -14.47 7.20
N ALA A 189 2.58 -14.23 6.22
CA ALA A 189 3.02 -12.90 5.79
C ALA A 189 3.03 -12.76 4.26
N ALA A 190 2.06 -13.45 3.61
CA ALA A 190 1.97 -13.62 2.15
C ALA A 190 1.34 -12.44 1.41
N GLY A 191 1.04 -11.32 2.09
CA GLY A 191 0.40 -10.17 1.48
C GLY A 191 -1.10 -10.33 1.24
N GLY A 192 -1.65 -9.53 0.33
CA GLY A 192 -3.07 -9.54 -0.04
C GLY A 192 -3.33 -10.22 -1.38
N PHE A 193 -4.48 -9.88 -2.00
CA PHE A 193 -4.92 -10.49 -3.26
C PHE A 193 -5.08 -9.50 -4.43
N GLN A 194 -4.41 -8.36 -4.37
CA GLN A 194 -4.53 -7.28 -5.35
C GLN A 194 -4.13 -7.68 -6.79
N ALA A 195 -3.40 -8.77 -6.98
CA ALA A 195 -3.09 -9.32 -8.29
C ALA A 195 -4.08 -10.41 -8.76
N ASN A 196 -5.00 -10.84 -7.91
CA ASN A 196 -6.02 -11.83 -8.24
C ASN A 196 -7.28 -11.15 -8.80
N ARG A 197 -7.32 -11.00 -10.12
CA ARG A 197 -8.44 -10.33 -10.81
C ARG A 197 -9.76 -11.07 -10.64
N GLY A 198 -9.74 -12.41 -10.58
CA GLY A 198 -10.94 -13.21 -10.33
C GLY A 198 -11.54 -12.88 -8.97
N TRP A 199 -10.71 -12.87 -7.92
CA TRP A 199 -11.18 -12.54 -6.58
C TRP A 199 -11.58 -11.06 -6.42
N LEU A 200 -10.86 -10.12 -7.06
CA LEU A 200 -11.29 -8.73 -7.13
C LEU A 200 -12.63 -8.59 -7.87
N GLY A 201 -12.85 -9.40 -8.90
CA GLY A 201 -14.07 -9.41 -9.70
C GLY A 201 -15.33 -9.81 -8.90
N GLU A 202 -15.18 -10.62 -7.85
CA GLU A 202 -16.29 -10.98 -6.93
C GLU A 202 -16.88 -9.73 -6.25
N TYR A 203 -16.08 -8.69 -6.03
CA TYR A 203 -16.48 -7.44 -5.34
C TYR A 203 -16.65 -6.24 -6.26
N TRP A 204 -15.95 -6.21 -7.40
CA TRP A 204 -15.90 -5.05 -8.31
C TRP A 204 -16.44 -5.36 -9.72
N GLY A 205 -16.88 -6.60 -9.97
CA GLY A 205 -17.36 -7.01 -11.28
C GLY A 205 -16.33 -6.74 -12.38
N GLU A 206 -16.79 -6.35 -13.56
CA GLU A 206 -15.94 -6.07 -14.72
C GLU A 206 -14.91 -4.94 -14.53
N ALA A 207 -15.10 -4.07 -13.52
CA ALA A 207 -14.15 -3.01 -13.24
C ALA A 207 -12.78 -3.57 -12.82
N ALA A 208 -12.73 -4.76 -12.21
CA ALA A 208 -11.50 -5.42 -11.77
C ALA A 208 -10.53 -5.70 -12.94
N ASP A 209 -11.04 -6.01 -14.13
CA ASP A 209 -10.22 -6.26 -15.32
C ASP A 209 -9.48 -5.03 -15.81
N ARG A 210 -9.95 -3.85 -15.40
CA ARG A 210 -9.38 -2.56 -15.78
C ARG A 210 -8.38 -2.02 -14.75
N PHE A 211 -8.21 -2.71 -13.61
CA PHE A 211 -7.24 -2.30 -12.58
C PHE A 211 -5.82 -2.60 -13.05
N GLN A 212 -4.98 -1.60 -12.97
CA GLN A 212 -3.53 -1.80 -13.09
C GLN A 212 -3.01 -2.34 -11.75
N ILE A 213 -2.32 -3.45 -11.79
CA ILE A 213 -1.68 -4.03 -10.60
C ILE A 213 -0.38 -3.28 -10.37
N ARG A 214 -0.41 -2.31 -9.47
CA ARG A 214 0.75 -1.51 -9.08
C ARG A 214 1.55 -2.27 -8.02
N GLY A 215 2.13 -3.39 -8.43
CA GLY A 215 2.79 -4.32 -7.55
C GLY A 215 3.18 -5.61 -8.24
N THR A 216 3.52 -6.61 -7.43
CA THR A 216 3.92 -7.93 -7.90
C THR A 216 2.73 -8.74 -8.43
N PRO A 217 2.91 -9.55 -9.49
CA PRO A 217 1.89 -10.49 -9.94
C PRO A 217 1.66 -11.66 -8.96
N TYR A 218 2.52 -11.84 -7.97
CA TYR A 218 2.47 -12.95 -7.01
C TYR A 218 1.54 -12.69 -5.81
N ALA A 219 0.99 -11.48 -5.65
CA ALA A 219 0.02 -11.16 -4.59
C ALA A 219 -1.38 -11.69 -4.94
N GLN A 220 -1.52 -13.02 -4.94
CA GLN A 220 -2.74 -13.75 -5.37
C GLN A 220 -3.70 -14.08 -4.23
N GLY A 221 -3.28 -13.91 -2.97
CA GLY A 221 -4.10 -14.18 -1.79
C GLY A 221 -4.32 -15.65 -1.46
N GLY A 222 -3.53 -16.58 -2.02
CA GLY A 222 -3.72 -18.02 -1.81
C GLY A 222 -3.74 -18.42 -0.34
N VAL A 223 -2.73 -18.00 0.43
CA VAL A 223 -2.64 -18.25 1.87
C VAL A 223 -3.82 -17.65 2.64
N LEU A 224 -4.23 -16.40 2.30
CA LEU A 224 -5.38 -15.77 2.93
C LEU A 224 -6.67 -16.57 2.68
N LYS A 225 -6.90 -16.95 1.42
CA LYS A 225 -8.10 -17.71 1.02
C LYS A 225 -8.14 -19.08 1.69
N ASP A 226 -7.01 -19.77 1.77
CA ASP A 226 -6.87 -21.07 2.43
C ASP A 226 -7.20 -20.99 3.93
N LEU A 227 -6.64 -20.02 4.64
CA LEU A 227 -6.86 -19.84 6.08
C LEU A 227 -8.31 -19.44 6.39
N LEU A 228 -8.92 -18.56 5.58
CA LEU A 228 -10.33 -18.19 5.75
C LEU A 228 -11.26 -19.39 5.54
N ALA A 229 -10.96 -20.26 4.57
CA ALA A 229 -11.73 -21.48 4.32
C ALA A 229 -11.64 -22.49 5.49
N GLN A 230 -10.56 -22.42 6.28
CA GLN A 230 -10.35 -23.28 7.45
C GLN A 230 -10.79 -22.62 8.77
N GLY A 231 -11.56 -21.54 8.72
CA GLY A 231 -12.17 -20.92 9.88
C GLY A 231 -11.31 -19.87 10.58
N ALA A 232 -10.27 -19.34 9.95
CA ALA A 232 -9.64 -18.10 10.43
C ALA A 232 -10.64 -16.94 10.33
N GLN A 233 -10.65 -16.07 11.35
CA GLN A 233 -11.60 -14.96 11.40
C GLN A 233 -11.21 -13.87 10.40
N GLN A 234 -12.15 -13.48 9.56
CA GLN A 234 -12.00 -12.40 8.59
C GLN A 234 -12.06 -11.03 9.26
N VAL A 235 -11.31 -10.08 8.74
CA VAL A 235 -11.40 -8.66 9.05
C VAL A 235 -11.18 -7.82 7.78
N GLY A 236 -11.65 -6.58 7.79
CA GLY A 236 -11.53 -5.65 6.67
C GLY A 236 -12.62 -5.83 5.62
N ASP A 237 -12.81 -4.78 4.84
CA ASP A 237 -13.82 -4.69 3.78
C ASP A 237 -13.17 -5.01 2.43
N PRO A 238 -13.62 -6.06 1.71
CA PRO A 238 -13.03 -6.47 0.42
C PRO A 238 -13.22 -5.43 -0.69
N THR A 239 -14.14 -4.49 -0.53
CA THR A 239 -14.36 -3.38 -1.47
C THR A 239 -13.46 -2.18 -1.18
N GLN A 240 -12.71 -2.22 -0.08
CA GLN A 240 -11.76 -1.18 0.29
C GLN A 240 -10.32 -1.64 0.03
N PHE A 241 -9.53 -0.74 -0.54
CA PHE A 241 -8.13 -1.00 -0.85
C PHE A 241 -7.35 0.31 -1.02
N HIS A 242 -6.03 0.23 -0.91
CA HIS A 242 -5.14 1.29 -1.33
C HIS A 242 -4.97 1.24 -2.85
N ALA A 243 -5.59 2.19 -3.53
CA ALA A 243 -5.40 2.38 -4.96
C ALA A 243 -5.22 3.85 -5.30
N VAL A 244 -4.30 4.12 -6.21
CA VAL A 244 -3.92 5.47 -6.63
C VAL A 244 -4.45 5.78 -8.02
N ALA A 245 -4.55 7.06 -8.35
CA ALA A 245 -4.67 7.49 -9.74
C ALA A 245 -3.35 7.20 -10.45
N ASN A 246 -3.37 6.18 -11.30
CA ASN A 246 -2.22 5.75 -12.08
C ASN A 246 -2.35 6.26 -13.52
N ASP A 247 -1.22 6.50 -14.18
CA ASP A 247 -1.26 6.84 -15.59
C ASP A 247 -1.86 5.66 -16.37
N ALA A 248 -2.92 5.91 -17.15
CA ALA A 248 -3.63 4.85 -17.87
C ALA A 248 -2.76 4.16 -18.95
N ARG A 249 -1.64 4.76 -19.32
CA ARG A 249 -0.65 4.23 -20.27
C ARG A 249 0.37 3.31 -19.62
N ALA A 250 0.39 3.24 -18.28
CA ALA A 250 1.26 2.35 -17.53
C ALA A 250 0.96 0.87 -17.83
N PRO A 251 1.95 -0.03 -17.67
CA PRO A 251 1.72 -1.47 -17.77
C PRO A 251 0.63 -1.95 -16.82
N MET A 252 -0.08 -3.01 -17.23
CA MET A 252 -1.17 -3.59 -16.43
C MET A 252 -0.66 -4.26 -15.15
N VAL A 253 0.63 -4.62 -15.07
CA VAL A 253 1.28 -5.23 -13.92
C VAL A 253 2.68 -4.61 -13.75
N ASP A 254 3.14 -4.50 -12.51
CA ASP A 254 4.48 -4.00 -12.10
C ASP A 254 4.82 -2.58 -12.62
N GLY A 255 3.81 -1.72 -12.78
CA GLY A 255 3.99 -0.34 -13.24
C GLY A 255 4.82 0.55 -12.29
N GLY A 256 5.07 0.08 -11.07
CA GLY A 256 5.93 0.75 -10.10
C GLY A 256 5.38 2.06 -9.52
N LEU A 257 6.22 2.74 -8.72
CA LEU A 257 5.88 3.98 -8.02
C LEU A 257 5.74 5.19 -8.97
N ALA A 258 6.54 5.20 -10.03
CA ALA A 258 6.64 6.35 -10.94
C ALA A 258 5.39 6.53 -11.81
N MET A 259 4.48 5.55 -11.84
CA MET A 259 3.24 5.62 -12.62
C MET A 259 2.10 6.34 -11.88
N ARG A 260 2.22 6.57 -10.57
CA ARG A 260 1.26 7.39 -9.83
C ARG A 260 1.33 8.84 -10.30
N LEU A 261 0.17 9.43 -10.52
CA LEU A 261 0.06 10.82 -10.93
C LEU A 261 -0.18 11.73 -9.71
N ASP A 262 0.74 12.64 -9.48
CA ASP A 262 0.66 13.62 -8.40
C ASP A 262 0.08 14.98 -8.89
N CYS A 263 -0.48 15.05 -10.10
CA CYS A 263 -1.10 16.24 -10.69
C CYS A 263 -2.52 16.49 -10.18
N VAL A 264 -3.18 15.50 -9.58
CA VAL A 264 -4.60 15.56 -9.19
C VAL A 264 -4.96 16.83 -8.40
N PRO A 265 -4.26 17.22 -7.30
CA PRO A 265 -4.64 18.40 -6.53
C PRO A 265 -4.50 19.72 -7.31
N PHE A 266 -3.69 19.75 -8.36
CA PHE A 266 -3.44 20.95 -9.19
C PHE A 266 -4.21 20.92 -10.52
N SER A 267 -5.14 19.95 -10.67
CA SER A 267 -5.98 19.72 -11.84
C SER A 267 -7.44 19.74 -11.45
N ILE A 268 -8.35 19.73 -12.42
CA ILE A 268 -9.68 19.14 -12.23
C ILE A 268 -9.65 17.72 -12.78
N VAL A 269 -10.44 16.82 -12.20
CA VAL A 269 -10.54 15.43 -12.66
C VAL A 269 -11.94 15.16 -13.18
N VAL A 270 -12.03 14.80 -14.46
CA VAL A 270 -13.28 14.50 -15.14
C VAL A 270 -13.33 13.02 -15.55
N ASN A 271 -14.54 12.44 -15.55
CA ASN A 271 -14.80 11.10 -16.07
C ASN A 271 -15.02 11.10 -17.61
N ARG A 272 -15.44 9.96 -18.17
CA ARG A 272 -15.75 9.82 -19.61
C ARG A 272 -16.86 10.74 -20.12
N ASP A 273 -17.76 11.20 -19.25
CA ASP A 273 -18.84 12.15 -19.56
C ASP A 273 -18.41 13.60 -19.37
N ALA A 274 -17.10 13.87 -19.26
CA ALA A 274 -16.50 15.16 -18.96
C ALA A 274 -17.01 15.82 -17.63
N LYS A 275 -17.51 15.00 -16.67
CA LYS A 275 -18.03 15.47 -15.38
C LYS A 275 -17.01 15.30 -14.28
N ARG A 276 -16.83 16.34 -13.44
CA ARG A 276 -16.10 16.21 -12.19
C ARG A 276 -16.92 15.36 -11.19
N PHE A 277 -16.26 14.58 -10.36
CA PHE A 277 -16.92 13.63 -9.46
C PHE A 277 -16.41 13.66 -8.01
N HIS A 278 -15.36 14.42 -7.72
CA HIS A 278 -14.81 14.55 -6.36
C HIS A 278 -14.08 15.88 -6.19
N ASP A 279 -13.84 16.28 -4.93
CA ASP A 279 -13.00 17.44 -4.59
C ASP A 279 -11.52 17.06 -4.68
N GLU A 280 -10.83 17.55 -5.69
CA GLU A 280 -9.42 17.26 -5.89
C GLU A 280 -8.51 17.97 -4.86
N GLY A 281 -9.06 18.95 -4.15
CA GLY A 281 -8.36 19.76 -3.16
C GLY A 281 -8.83 19.56 -1.72
N GLU A 282 -9.50 18.47 -1.38
CA GLU A 282 -10.14 18.27 -0.07
C GLU A 282 -9.17 18.24 1.12
N ASP A 283 -7.93 17.80 0.93
CA ASP A 283 -6.88 17.73 1.96
C ASP A 283 -5.49 17.58 1.33
N LEU A 284 -4.45 17.62 2.14
CA LEU A 284 -3.06 17.37 1.73
C LEU A 284 -2.93 16.03 0.98
N TRP A 285 -2.31 16.08 -0.18
CA TRP A 285 -2.17 14.93 -1.09
C TRP A 285 -1.65 13.64 -0.43
N PRO A 286 -0.66 13.68 0.50
CA PRO A 286 -0.21 12.49 1.22
C PRO A 286 -1.28 11.75 2.04
N LYS A 287 -2.39 12.40 2.36
CA LYS A 287 -3.52 11.83 3.09
C LYS A 287 -4.64 11.35 2.15
N ARG A 288 -4.64 11.77 0.86
CA ARG A 288 -5.76 11.52 -0.06
C ARG A 288 -5.40 10.76 -1.33
N TYR A 289 -4.15 10.73 -1.74
CA TYR A 289 -3.76 10.07 -3.00
C TYR A 289 -4.22 8.61 -3.10
N ALA A 290 -4.36 7.91 -1.98
CA ALA A 290 -4.65 6.49 -1.91
C ALA A 290 -6.12 6.11 -2.16
N ILE A 291 -7.04 7.09 -2.18
CA ILE A 291 -8.46 6.84 -2.48
C ILE A 291 -8.77 7.06 -3.97
N TRP A 292 -7.91 7.77 -4.70
CA TRP A 292 -8.20 8.19 -6.07
C TRP A 292 -8.31 7.05 -7.06
N GLY A 293 -7.59 5.94 -6.85
CA GLY A 293 -7.77 4.75 -7.67
C GLY A 293 -9.19 4.17 -7.53
N ARG A 294 -9.73 4.11 -6.31
CA ARG A 294 -11.11 3.67 -6.07
C ARG A 294 -12.14 4.63 -6.66
N LEU A 295 -11.94 5.93 -6.50
CA LEU A 295 -12.83 6.95 -7.10
C LEU A 295 -12.88 6.83 -8.62
N VAL A 296 -11.74 6.59 -9.28
CA VAL A 296 -11.66 6.34 -10.73
C VAL A 296 -12.32 5.00 -11.08
N ALA A 297 -12.15 3.94 -10.27
CA ALA A 297 -12.77 2.63 -10.51
C ALA A 297 -14.32 2.70 -10.56
N GLN A 298 -14.91 3.64 -9.82
CA GLN A 298 -16.35 3.88 -9.77
C GLN A 298 -16.89 4.70 -10.97
N GLN A 299 -15.99 5.26 -11.81
CA GLN A 299 -16.42 6.02 -12.98
C GLN A 299 -16.67 5.13 -14.20
N PRO A 300 -17.45 5.61 -15.18
CA PRO A 300 -17.67 4.89 -16.42
C PRO A 300 -16.34 4.40 -17.04
N GLU A 301 -16.29 3.14 -17.45
CA GLU A 301 -15.10 2.45 -17.97
C GLU A 301 -13.88 2.46 -17.05
N SER A 302 -14.05 2.76 -15.75
CA SER A 302 -12.94 2.95 -14.78
C SER A 302 -11.86 3.88 -15.33
N ARG A 303 -12.27 4.97 -15.97
CA ARG A 303 -11.40 5.99 -16.59
C ARG A 303 -11.75 7.38 -16.10
N ALA A 304 -10.70 8.17 -15.95
CA ALA A 304 -10.82 9.61 -15.71
C ALA A 304 -9.63 10.34 -16.37
N PHE A 305 -9.69 11.67 -16.35
CA PHE A 305 -8.66 12.51 -16.94
C PHE A 305 -8.40 13.70 -16.00
N ALA A 306 -7.15 13.90 -15.61
CA ALA A 306 -6.73 15.10 -14.93
C ALA A 306 -6.48 16.19 -15.99
N ILE A 307 -7.22 17.29 -15.90
CA ILE A 307 -7.18 18.42 -16.84
C ILE A 307 -6.61 19.63 -16.13
N THR A 308 -5.57 20.22 -16.71
CA THR A 308 -4.93 21.43 -16.20
C THR A 308 -4.34 22.24 -17.38
N ASP A 309 -3.49 23.20 -17.07
CA ASP A 309 -2.80 24.01 -18.06
C ASP A 309 -1.30 24.10 -17.81
N SER A 310 -0.59 24.86 -18.63
CA SER A 310 0.87 25.00 -18.54
C SER A 310 1.36 25.59 -17.22
N GLN A 311 0.53 26.33 -16.50
CA GLN A 311 0.89 26.94 -15.22
C GLN A 311 1.13 25.91 -14.11
N ALA A 312 0.36 24.81 -14.12
CA ALA A 312 0.41 23.82 -13.05
C ALA A 312 1.54 22.78 -13.20
N ILE A 313 2.16 22.66 -14.37
CA ILE A 313 3.11 21.57 -14.68
C ILE A 313 4.30 21.51 -13.70
N GLN A 314 4.71 22.65 -13.15
CA GLN A 314 5.86 22.70 -12.22
C GLN A 314 5.48 22.53 -10.74
N ASP A 315 4.19 22.38 -10.44
CA ASP A 315 3.70 22.28 -9.05
C ASP A 315 3.67 20.83 -8.55
N PHE A 316 3.88 19.84 -9.41
CA PHE A 316 3.87 18.41 -9.07
C PHE A 316 5.05 17.67 -9.71
N LEU A 317 5.32 16.48 -9.17
CA LEU A 317 6.38 15.62 -9.71
C LEU A 317 6.05 15.20 -11.15
N PRO A 318 7.01 15.28 -12.09
CA PRO A 318 6.78 14.92 -13.48
C PRO A 318 6.37 13.46 -13.60
N SER A 319 5.40 13.20 -14.50
CA SER A 319 5.02 11.83 -14.88
C SER A 319 6.09 11.20 -15.79
N VAL A 320 6.18 9.88 -15.75
CA VAL A 320 7.01 9.10 -16.68
C VAL A 320 6.56 9.30 -18.14
N PHE A 321 5.24 9.41 -18.33
CA PHE A 321 4.69 9.70 -19.65
C PHE A 321 4.46 11.20 -19.81
N PRO A 322 4.86 11.80 -20.97
CA PRO A 322 4.60 13.20 -21.21
C PRO A 322 3.09 13.49 -21.22
N PRO A 323 2.67 14.71 -20.81
CA PRO A 323 1.27 15.10 -20.87
C PRO A 323 0.75 15.14 -22.31
N ILE A 324 -0.55 14.87 -22.47
CA ILE A 324 -1.29 15.18 -23.69
C ILE A 324 -1.51 16.69 -23.72
N LYS A 325 -1.19 17.36 -24.85
CA LYS A 325 -1.23 18.82 -24.95
C LYS A 325 -2.08 19.27 -26.13
N ALA A 326 -2.79 20.39 -25.94
CA ALA A 326 -3.53 21.04 -27.02
C ALA A 326 -3.62 22.56 -26.80
N GLU A 327 -3.86 23.31 -27.88
CA GLU A 327 -4.01 24.74 -27.85
C GLU A 327 -5.40 25.22 -27.43
N THR A 328 -6.41 24.32 -27.44
CA THR A 328 -7.78 24.59 -26.99
C THR A 328 -8.29 23.42 -26.17
N ILE A 329 -9.27 23.67 -25.28
CA ILE A 329 -9.95 22.61 -24.50
C ILE A 329 -10.69 21.66 -25.42
N GLY A 330 -11.35 22.16 -26.50
CA GLY A 330 -12.02 21.31 -27.47
C GLY A 330 -11.05 20.38 -28.20
N ALA A 331 -9.88 20.86 -28.64
CA ALA A 331 -8.86 20.02 -29.26
C ALA A 331 -8.28 19.00 -28.27
N LEU A 332 -8.13 19.37 -26.99
CA LEU A 332 -7.72 18.43 -25.93
C LEU A 332 -8.78 17.32 -25.75
N ALA A 333 -10.06 17.68 -25.71
CA ALA A 333 -11.18 16.74 -25.59
C ALA A 333 -11.15 15.70 -26.71
N VAL A 334 -10.95 16.14 -27.98
CA VAL A 334 -10.86 15.23 -29.15
C VAL A 334 -9.74 14.20 -28.95
N GLN A 335 -8.53 14.64 -28.49
CA GLN A 335 -7.41 13.72 -28.22
C GLN A 335 -7.70 12.71 -27.10
N LEU A 336 -8.54 13.09 -26.12
CA LEU A 336 -8.95 12.24 -25.00
C LEU A 336 -10.15 11.33 -25.33
N GLY A 337 -10.77 11.53 -26.48
CA GLY A 337 -12.03 10.86 -26.88
C GLY A 337 -13.22 11.31 -26.01
N LEU A 338 -13.22 12.56 -25.55
CA LEU A 338 -14.32 13.21 -24.85
C LEU A 338 -15.11 14.11 -25.80
N ASP A 339 -16.38 14.41 -25.42
CA ASP A 339 -17.16 15.41 -26.10
C ASP A 339 -16.57 16.80 -25.87
N PRO A 340 -16.19 17.55 -26.95
CA PRO A 340 -15.57 18.87 -26.82
C PRO A 340 -16.46 19.90 -26.13
N ALA A 341 -17.76 19.92 -26.44
CA ALA A 341 -18.69 20.88 -25.88
C ALA A 341 -18.92 20.63 -24.38
N LEU A 342 -18.98 19.37 -23.96
CA LEU A 342 -19.13 19.00 -22.53
C LEU A 342 -17.87 19.36 -21.74
N LEU A 343 -16.67 19.10 -22.28
CA LEU A 343 -15.44 19.44 -21.57
C LEU A 343 -15.24 20.95 -21.48
N GLU A 344 -15.51 21.70 -22.55
CA GLU A 344 -15.48 23.17 -22.57
C GLU A 344 -16.47 23.75 -21.55
N ALA A 345 -17.69 23.22 -21.48
CA ALA A 345 -18.70 23.62 -20.49
C ALA A 345 -18.24 23.37 -19.05
N THR A 346 -17.63 22.22 -18.79
CA THR A 346 -17.11 21.85 -17.45
C THR A 346 -15.96 22.76 -17.03
N VAL A 347 -14.95 22.96 -17.90
CA VAL A 347 -13.84 23.87 -17.64
C VAL A 347 -14.33 25.31 -17.47
N GLY A 348 -15.28 25.76 -18.30
CA GLY A 348 -15.89 27.07 -18.21
C GLY A 348 -16.64 27.29 -16.89
N ALA A 349 -17.43 26.30 -16.45
CA ALA A 349 -18.13 26.37 -15.17
C ALA A 349 -17.13 26.41 -14.00
N TYR A 350 -16.11 25.58 -14.03
CA TYR A 350 -15.04 25.59 -13.05
C TYR A 350 -14.36 26.96 -12.98
N ASN A 351 -13.92 27.51 -14.11
CA ASN A 351 -13.22 28.79 -14.17
C ASN A 351 -14.06 29.96 -13.62
N ARG A 352 -15.39 29.95 -13.84
CA ARG A 352 -16.29 30.97 -13.26
C ARG A 352 -16.42 30.83 -11.73
N ALA A 353 -16.33 29.61 -11.21
CA ALA A 353 -16.47 29.32 -9.79
C ALA A 353 -15.21 29.61 -8.97
N VAL A 354 -14.02 29.66 -9.63
CA VAL A 354 -12.74 29.91 -8.94
C VAL A 354 -12.75 31.25 -8.22
N ARG A 355 -12.39 31.21 -6.94
CA ARG A 355 -12.08 32.37 -6.11
C ARG A 355 -10.59 32.40 -5.87
N PRO A 356 -9.89 33.44 -6.33
CA PRO A 356 -8.45 33.57 -6.16
C PRO A 356 -8.10 33.72 -4.68
N GLY A 357 -6.95 33.18 -4.31
CA GLY A 357 -6.35 33.27 -2.99
C GLY A 357 -4.83 33.30 -3.10
N ARG A 358 -4.15 33.10 -2.00
CA ARG A 358 -2.70 32.94 -1.98
C ARG A 358 -2.33 31.47 -2.22
N PHE A 359 -1.95 31.15 -3.45
CA PHE A 359 -1.55 29.79 -3.82
C PHE A 359 -0.32 29.31 -3.04
N ARG A 360 -0.45 28.15 -2.37
CA ARG A 360 0.60 27.48 -1.59
C ARG A 360 0.56 25.97 -1.84
N PRO A 361 1.40 25.42 -2.68
CA PRO A 361 1.31 24.02 -3.09
C PRO A 361 1.60 23.00 -1.98
N THR A 362 2.20 23.42 -0.87
CA THR A 362 2.60 22.56 0.26
C THR A 362 1.71 22.67 1.49
N GLU A 363 0.73 23.56 1.46
CA GLU A 363 -0.20 23.84 2.56
C GLU A 363 -1.64 23.82 2.04
N LEU A 364 -2.63 23.69 2.92
CA LEU A 364 -4.03 23.94 2.61
C LEU A 364 -4.20 25.45 2.42
N ASP A 365 -4.33 25.88 1.18
CA ASP A 365 -4.43 27.30 0.81
C ASP A 365 -5.90 27.79 0.77
N ASP A 366 -6.10 29.05 0.44
CA ASP A 366 -7.41 29.70 0.34
C ASP A 366 -7.92 29.81 -1.11
N CYS A 367 -7.21 29.21 -2.09
CA CYS A 367 -7.65 29.14 -3.49
C CYS A 367 -8.73 28.06 -3.63
N ARG A 368 -10.01 28.46 -3.73
CA ARG A 368 -11.14 27.54 -3.75
C ARG A 368 -12.16 27.87 -4.85
N THR A 369 -13.16 27.02 -5.00
CA THR A 369 -14.34 27.31 -5.81
C THR A 369 -15.54 27.63 -4.92
N GLU A 370 -16.48 28.44 -5.43
CA GLU A 370 -17.76 28.74 -4.79
C GLU A 370 -18.91 28.46 -5.75
N GLY A 371 -19.97 27.82 -5.24
CA GLY A 371 -21.18 27.51 -6.02
C GLY A 371 -20.97 26.40 -7.06
N LEU A 372 -19.94 25.56 -6.89
CA LEU A 372 -19.66 24.41 -7.75
C LEU A 372 -19.81 23.08 -6.97
N SER A 373 -20.41 22.09 -7.62
CA SER A 373 -20.53 20.73 -7.05
C SER A 373 -19.94 19.71 -8.05
N PRO A 374 -18.97 18.87 -7.60
CA PRO A 374 -18.26 18.94 -6.33
C PRO A 374 -17.44 20.22 -6.23
N PRO A 375 -17.17 20.72 -5.02
CA PRO A 375 -16.30 21.88 -4.83
C PRO A 375 -14.85 21.51 -5.19
N LYS A 376 -13.96 22.50 -5.24
CA LYS A 376 -12.52 22.33 -5.10
C LYS A 376 -12.08 23.23 -3.94
N SER A 377 -11.74 22.60 -2.81
CA SER A 377 -11.57 23.30 -1.53
C SER A 377 -10.27 24.05 -1.42
N HIS A 378 -9.20 23.55 -2.08
CA HIS A 378 -7.85 24.14 -2.10
C HIS A 378 -7.23 24.05 -3.49
N TRP A 379 -6.20 24.85 -3.73
CA TRP A 379 -5.39 24.91 -4.95
C TRP A 379 -6.20 25.17 -6.23
N ALA A 380 -7.36 25.79 -6.10
CA ALA A 380 -8.21 26.13 -7.25
C ALA A 380 -7.62 27.32 -8.02
N ARG A 381 -7.16 27.05 -9.25
CA ARG A 381 -6.71 28.06 -10.20
C ARG A 381 -7.44 27.90 -11.51
N ARG A 382 -7.69 29.00 -12.23
CA ARG A 382 -8.30 28.96 -13.55
C ARG A 382 -7.42 28.20 -14.54
N ILE A 383 -8.04 27.41 -15.39
CA ILE A 383 -7.41 26.67 -16.49
C ILE A 383 -7.57 27.54 -17.74
N GLU A 384 -6.58 28.38 -18.03
CA GLU A 384 -6.67 29.37 -19.11
C GLU A 384 -5.35 29.62 -19.85
N ARG A 385 -4.21 29.07 -19.38
CA ARG A 385 -2.89 29.27 -19.97
C ARG A 385 -2.48 28.14 -20.90
N LYS A 386 -2.35 28.43 -22.17
CA LYS A 386 -1.89 27.47 -23.17
C LYS A 386 -0.43 27.02 -22.95
N PRO A 387 -0.07 25.80 -23.37
CA PRO A 387 -0.98 24.74 -23.82
C PRO A 387 -1.81 24.17 -22.67
N PHE A 388 -3.03 23.71 -22.97
CA PHE A 388 -3.84 22.90 -22.06
C PHE A 388 -3.29 21.50 -22.00
N VAL A 389 -3.42 20.86 -20.83
CA VAL A 389 -2.68 19.64 -20.50
C VAL A 389 -3.60 18.61 -19.89
N ALA A 390 -3.44 17.36 -20.27
CA ALA A 390 -4.16 16.26 -19.67
C ALA A 390 -3.30 15.02 -19.38
N TYR A 391 -3.70 14.28 -18.35
CA TYR A 391 -3.18 12.96 -18.03
C TYR A 391 -4.34 11.96 -17.90
N PRO A 392 -4.33 10.85 -18.66
CA PRO A 392 -5.34 9.81 -18.53
C PRO A 392 -5.10 8.98 -17.27
N LEU A 393 -6.18 8.71 -16.50
CA LEU A 393 -6.13 8.02 -15.22
C LEU A 393 -6.79 6.64 -15.31
N ARG A 394 -6.20 5.66 -14.64
CA ARG A 394 -6.78 4.36 -14.28
C ARG A 394 -6.56 4.02 -12.82
N PRO A 395 -7.37 3.10 -12.24
CA PRO A 395 -7.11 2.59 -10.91
C PRO A 395 -5.81 1.79 -10.86
N GLY A 396 -4.86 2.21 -10.03
CA GLY A 396 -3.63 1.48 -9.75
C GLY A 396 -3.69 0.87 -8.35
N ILE A 397 -4.11 -0.41 -8.23
CA ILE A 397 -4.25 -1.10 -6.95
C ILE A 397 -2.89 -1.58 -6.40
N THR A 398 -2.67 -1.41 -5.11
CA THR A 398 -1.38 -1.75 -4.46
C THR A 398 -1.56 -2.64 -3.24
N PHE A 399 -2.71 -2.56 -2.52
CA PHE A 399 -2.85 -3.11 -1.19
C PHE A 399 -4.33 -3.35 -0.89
N THR A 400 -4.70 -4.55 -0.45
CA THR A 400 -6.07 -4.92 -0.07
C THR A 400 -6.23 -4.87 1.45
N PHE A 401 -7.46 -4.62 1.94
CA PHE A 401 -7.72 -4.53 3.39
C PHE A 401 -8.42 -5.76 3.95
N LEU A 402 -9.07 -6.56 3.12
CA LEU A 402 -9.55 -7.87 3.55
C LEU A 402 -8.38 -8.73 4.02
N GLY A 403 -8.47 -9.29 5.21
CA GLY A 403 -7.40 -10.06 5.83
C GLY A 403 -7.85 -10.88 7.02
N LEU A 404 -6.88 -11.33 7.79
CA LEU A 404 -7.04 -12.16 9.00
C LEU A 404 -7.13 -11.26 10.24
N ARG A 405 -8.07 -11.57 11.13
CA ARG A 405 -8.13 -10.95 12.44
C ARG A 405 -7.01 -11.48 13.33
N VAL A 406 -6.33 -10.58 14.04
CA VAL A 406 -5.24 -10.92 14.96
C VAL A 406 -5.43 -10.24 16.32
N ASP A 407 -4.76 -10.78 17.33
CA ASP A 407 -4.59 -10.12 18.62
C ASP A 407 -3.29 -9.26 18.67
N ASP A 408 -3.00 -8.68 19.83
CA ASP A 408 -1.82 -7.86 20.09
C ASP A 408 -0.48 -8.64 20.09
N HIS A 409 -0.53 -9.96 20.14
CA HIS A 409 0.59 -10.89 19.96
C HIS A 409 0.74 -11.38 18.51
N ALA A 410 -0.01 -10.80 17.57
CA ALA A 410 -0.07 -11.22 16.16
C ALA A 410 -0.63 -12.62 15.92
N ARG A 411 -1.26 -13.28 16.92
CA ARG A 411 -1.88 -14.61 16.75
C ARG A 411 -3.16 -14.47 15.94
N VAL A 412 -3.37 -15.37 14.99
CA VAL A 412 -4.60 -15.41 14.19
C VAL A 412 -5.77 -15.85 15.06
N LEU A 413 -6.86 -15.10 15.03
CA LEU A 413 -8.12 -15.48 15.69
C LEU A 413 -8.94 -16.38 14.78
N MET A 414 -9.54 -17.40 15.39
CA MET A 414 -10.45 -18.33 14.71
C MET A 414 -11.91 -17.90 14.89
N THR A 415 -12.80 -18.35 14.04
CA THR A 415 -14.23 -18.03 14.10
C THR A 415 -14.92 -18.47 15.40
N ASN A 416 -14.33 -19.42 16.14
CA ASN A 416 -14.77 -19.81 17.48
C ASN A 416 -14.34 -18.82 18.59
N GLY A 417 -13.70 -17.70 18.22
CA GLY A 417 -13.24 -16.64 19.14
C GLY A 417 -11.92 -16.94 19.86
N ARG A 418 -11.29 -18.09 19.61
CA ARG A 418 -9.98 -18.43 20.21
C ARG A 418 -8.84 -18.00 19.28
N ALA A 419 -7.72 -17.59 19.88
CA ALA A 419 -6.50 -17.42 19.14
C ALA A 419 -5.91 -18.78 18.76
N SER A 420 -5.36 -18.89 17.54
CA SER A 420 -4.58 -20.06 17.16
C SER A 420 -3.39 -20.25 18.09
N ALA A 421 -3.07 -21.51 18.40
CA ALA A 421 -1.98 -21.81 19.30
C ALA A 421 -0.61 -21.53 18.68
N ASN A 422 -0.44 -21.71 17.36
CA ASN A 422 0.86 -21.62 16.70
C ASN A 422 0.87 -20.88 15.34
N LEU A 423 -0.26 -20.24 14.96
CA LEU A 423 -0.37 -19.47 13.73
C LEU A 423 -0.42 -17.97 14.02
N PHE A 424 0.49 -17.24 13.40
CA PHE A 424 0.63 -15.78 13.48
C PHE A 424 0.39 -15.15 12.11
N ALA A 425 0.04 -13.85 12.07
CA ALA A 425 -0.05 -13.11 10.82
C ALA A 425 0.59 -11.73 10.92
N ALA A 426 1.24 -11.29 9.84
CA ALA A 426 1.92 -10.01 9.80
C ALA A 426 1.84 -9.33 8.42
N GLY A 427 1.75 -8.00 8.43
CA GLY A 427 1.74 -7.18 7.21
C GLY A 427 0.38 -7.05 6.57
N GLU A 428 0.34 -7.01 5.24
CA GLU A 428 -0.89 -6.74 4.50
C GLU A 428 -2.02 -7.72 4.81
N ILE A 429 -1.69 -9.01 4.98
CA ILE A 429 -2.66 -10.07 5.27
C ILE A 429 -3.48 -9.85 6.55
N MET A 430 -3.04 -8.97 7.46
CA MET A 430 -3.76 -8.61 8.68
C MET A 430 -4.07 -7.11 8.81
N ALA A 431 -3.68 -6.31 7.84
CA ALA A 431 -3.76 -4.85 7.93
C ALA A 431 -5.19 -4.31 8.07
N GLY A 432 -6.21 -5.07 7.67
CA GLY A 432 -7.62 -4.72 7.83
C GLY A 432 -8.07 -4.54 9.28
N ASN A 433 -7.32 -5.04 10.26
CA ASN A 433 -7.54 -4.72 11.69
C ASN A 433 -7.36 -3.21 11.97
N ILE A 434 -6.49 -2.56 11.21
CA ILE A 434 -6.08 -1.17 11.45
C ILE A 434 -6.55 -0.25 10.31
N LEU A 435 -6.52 -0.73 9.07
CA LEU A 435 -6.89 0.00 7.87
C LEU A 435 -8.24 -0.51 7.36
N GLY A 436 -9.34 0.00 7.91
CA GLY A 436 -10.69 -0.35 7.47
C GLY A 436 -11.08 0.32 6.15
N GLN A 437 -10.56 1.52 5.90
CA GLN A 437 -10.61 2.25 4.62
C GLN A 437 -9.52 3.32 4.59
N GLY A 438 -9.24 3.88 3.40
CA GLY A 438 -8.21 4.91 3.25
C GLY A 438 -6.80 4.39 3.58
N TYR A 439 -5.80 5.26 3.53
CA TYR A 439 -4.41 4.84 3.76
C TYR A 439 -3.53 6.03 4.12
N LEU A 440 -2.72 5.89 5.14
CA LEU A 440 -1.64 6.82 5.43
C LEU A 440 -0.36 6.40 4.69
N ALA A 441 0.30 7.35 4.03
CA ALA A 441 1.56 7.09 3.34
C ALA A 441 2.58 6.44 4.29
N GLY A 442 3.13 5.30 3.88
CA GLY A 442 4.14 4.55 4.63
C GLY A 442 3.62 3.65 5.74
N PHE A 443 2.34 3.74 6.12
CA PHE A 443 1.81 3.01 7.27
C PHE A 443 1.74 1.49 7.05
N GLY A 444 1.47 1.03 5.83
CA GLY A 444 1.55 -0.41 5.52
C GLY A 444 2.93 -1.01 5.76
N MET A 445 4.00 -0.23 5.52
CA MET A 445 5.37 -0.66 5.86
C MET A 445 5.59 -0.70 7.37
N THR A 446 5.01 0.25 8.09
CA THR A 446 5.04 0.28 9.56
C THR A 446 4.34 -0.93 10.15
N ILE A 447 3.09 -1.21 9.72
CA ILE A 447 2.34 -2.40 10.14
C ILE A 447 3.16 -3.66 9.87
N GLY A 448 3.74 -3.79 8.66
CA GLY A 448 4.54 -4.95 8.28
C GLY A 448 5.79 -5.12 9.15
N THR A 449 6.51 -4.05 9.45
CA THR A 449 7.72 -4.12 10.29
C THR A 449 7.37 -4.41 11.76
N VAL A 450 6.34 -3.76 12.31
CA VAL A 450 5.93 -3.93 13.71
C VAL A 450 5.39 -5.32 13.96
N PHE A 451 4.35 -5.73 13.23
CA PHE A 451 3.75 -7.06 13.41
C PHE A 451 4.67 -8.18 12.96
N GLY A 452 5.55 -7.95 11.98
CA GLY A 452 6.59 -8.90 11.63
C GLY A 452 7.50 -9.19 12.83
N ARG A 453 7.98 -8.15 13.51
CA ARG A 453 8.82 -8.32 14.71
C ARG A 453 8.07 -9.03 15.83
N ILE A 454 6.85 -8.61 16.15
CA ILE A 454 6.02 -9.24 17.20
C ILE A 454 5.80 -10.73 16.86
N ALA A 455 5.33 -11.04 15.66
CA ALA A 455 5.10 -12.42 15.23
C ALA A 455 6.37 -13.26 15.28
N GLY A 456 7.52 -12.72 14.87
CA GLY A 456 8.81 -13.43 14.90
C GLY A 456 9.29 -13.73 16.31
N GLU A 457 9.19 -12.77 17.22
CA GLU A 457 9.57 -12.92 18.64
C GLU A 457 8.65 -13.93 19.34
N GLU A 458 7.32 -13.81 19.17
CA GLU A 458 6.34 -14.71 19.77
C GLU A 458 6.45 -16.14 19.22
N ALA A 459 6.58 -16.31 17.89
CA ALA A 459 6.76 -17.60 17.27
C ALA A 459 8.03 -18.31 17.78
N ALA A 460 9.14 -17.60 17.89
CA ALA A 460 10.38 -18.16 18.43
C ALA A 460 10.27 -18.51 19.92
N ARG A 461 9.57 -17.70 20.71
CA ARG A 461 9.31 -17.97 22.13
C ARG A 461 8.50 -19.26 22.28
N LEU A 462 7.43 -19.39 21.51
CA LEU A 462 6.55 -20.57 21.55
C LEU A 462 7.27 -21.84 21.06
N ALA A 463 8.10 -21.74 20.03
CA ALA A 463 8.79 -22.89 19.47
C ALA A 463 9.85 -23.50 20.42
N ARG A 464 10.24 -22.80 21.48
CA ARG A 464 11.21 -23.26 22.50
C ARG A 464 10.57 -23.85 23.76
N THR A 465 9.27 -23.66 23.91
CA THR A 465 8.46 -24.32 24.94
C THR A 465 7.97 -25.69 24.42
#